data_8c7d2f06d26ff47e5de0739d90770e2d
#
_entry.id   8c7d2f06d26ff47e5de0739d90770e2d
#
_cell.length_a   1.000
_cell.length_b   1.000
_cell.length_c   1.000
_cell.angle_alpha   90.00
_cell.angle_beta   90.00
_cell.angle_gamma   90.00
#
_symmetry.space_group_name_H-M   'P 1'
#
loop_
_entity.id
_entity.type
_entity.pdbx_description
1 polymer ?
#
loop_
_entity_poly.entity_id
_entity_poly.type
_entity_poly.pdbx_seq_one_letter_code
_entity_poly.pdbx_strand_id
1 'polypeptide(L)'
;MSTLSNPAAGAEASPDTRRLAALDHAHVWHPFTAMKQWRESDPLIIEAAAGFELIDTEGNRYLDGVSSLWCNVHGHRDADLDAAVRNQLDKVAHTTML
;
A
#
# COMPACT_ATOMS: atom_id res chain seq x y z
N MET A 1 -10.19 20.33 10.18
CA MET A 1 -8.81 19.99 10.55
C MET A 1 -8.81 18.54 11.02
N SER A 2 -8.38 17.62 10.18
CA SER A 2 -8.18 16.22 10.59
C SER A 2 -6.88 16.17 11.39
N THR A 3 -6.97 15.89 12.68
CA THR A 3 -5.79 15.60 13.50
C THR A 3 -5.22 14.26 13.04
N LEU A 4 -4.02 14.27 12.47
CA LEU A 4 -3.22 13.08 12.26
C LEU A 4 -2.96 12.47 13.64
N SER A 5 -3.77 11.49 14.04
CA SER A 5 -3.49 10.71 15.23
C SER A 5 -2.29 9.82 14.91
N ASN A 6 -1.16 10.13 15.54
CA ASN A 6 -0.02 9.24 15.59
C ASN A 6 -0.50 7.91 16.20
N PRO A 7 -0.30 6.74 15.56
CA PRO A 7 -0.71 5.47 16.15
C PRO A 7 -0.06 5.34 17.53
N ALA A 8 -0.84 4.94 18.52
CA ALA A 8 -0.38 4.76 19.88
C ALA A 8 0.82 3.80 19.88
N ALA A 9 1.98 4.32 20.22
CA ALA A 9 3.17 3.50 20.48
C ALA A 9 2.83 2.51 21.60
N GLY A 10 2.66 1.22 21.27
CA GLY A 10 2.47 0.16 22.25
C GLY A 10 1.30 -0.82 22.00
N ALA A 11 0.46 -0.62 21.00
CA ALA A 11 -0.54 -1.64 20.65
C ALA A 11 0.11 -2.74 19.79
N GLU A 12 -0.09 -4.00 20.16
CA GLU A 12 0.37 -5.14 19.37
C GLU A 12 -0.42 -5.20 18.05
N ALA A 13 0.30 -5.38 16.93
CA ALA A 13 -0.33 -5.46 15.59
C ALA A 13 -1.36 -6.59 15.51
N SER A 14 -2.41 -6.38 14.73
CA SER A 14 -3.47 -7.39 14.54
C SER A 14 -2.91 -8.70 13.96
N PRO A 15 -3.60 -9.83 14.16
CA PRO A 15 -3.17 -11.12 13.59
C PRO A 15 -3.03 -11.07 12.07
N ASP A 16 -3.87 -10.30 11.38
CA ASP A 16 -3.82 -10.16 9.93
C ASP A 16 -2.60 -9.35 9.48
N THR A 17 -2.32 -8.23 10.13
CA THR A 17 -1.10 -7.44 9.89
C THR A 17 0.15 -8.28 10.08
N ARG A 18 0.25 -9.06 11.16
CA ARG A 18 1.38 -9.95 11.41
C ARG A 18 1.54 -11.02 10.33
N ARG A 19 0.44 -11.61 9.88
CA ARG A 19 0.44 -12.59 8.78
C ARG A 19 0.95 -11.98 7.48
N LEU A 20 0.48 -10.79 7.12
CA LEU A 20 0.91 -10.09 5.91
C LEU A 20 2.38 -9.66 5.98
N ALA A 21 2.84 -9.16 7.13
CA ALA A 21 4.24 -8.82 7.35
C ALA A 21 5.15 -10.06 7.19
N ALA A 22 4.73 -11.22 7.71
CA ALA A 22 5.49 -12.46 7.55
C ALA A 22 5.58 -12.91 6.08
N LEU A 23 4.50 -12.76 5.31
CA LEU A 23 4.50 -13.05 3.86
C LEU A 23 5.40 -12.07 3.08
N ASP A 24 5.36 -10.79 3.43
CA ASP A 24 6.23 -9.78 2.84
C ASP A 24 7.71 -10.13 3.08
N HIS A 25 8.09 -10.39 4.31
CA HIS A 25 9.46 -10.74 4.68
C HIS A 25 9.96 -12.02 3.98
N ALA A 26 9.07 -12.97 3.73
CA ALA A 26 9.42 -14.24 3.11
C ALA A 26 9.51 -14.18 1.58
N HIS A 27 8.71 -13.33 0.93
CA HIS A 27 8.46 -13.44 -0.50
C HIS A 27 8.69 -12.15 -1.31
N VAL A 28 8.81 -10.98 -0.66
CA VAL A 28 8.93 -9.70 -1.38
C VAL A 28 10.35 -9.16 -1.28
N TRP A 29 10.91 -8.79 -2.42
CA TRP A 29 12.16 -8.06 -2.51
C TRP A 29 11.87 -6.59 -2.82
N HIS A 30 12.05 -5.73 -1.81
CA HIS A 30 11.78 -4.31 -1.94
C HIS A 30 12.89 -3.56 -2.68
N PRO A 31 12.56 -2.69 -3.65
CA PRO A 31 13.55 -1.85 -4.32
C PRO A 31 14.16 -0.82 -3.36
N PHE A 32 15.39 -0.43 -3.60
CA PHE A 32 16.11 0.60 -2.82
C PHE A 32 16.08 0.37 -1.29
N THR A 33 16.05 -0.89 -0.86
CA THR A 33 15.83 -1.26 0.54
C THR A 33 16.94 -2.15 1.04
N ALA A 34 17.48 -1.82 2.22
CA ALA A 34 18.41 -2.70 2.94
C ALA A 34 17.63 -3.89 3.52
N MET A 35 17.53 -4.98 2.77
CA MET A 35 16.62 -6.11 3.05
C MET A 35 16.89 -6.79 4.40
N LYS A 36 18.12 -6.77 4.90
CA LYS A 36 18.42 -7.30 6.25
C LYS A 36 17.68 -6.50 7.32
N GLN A 37 17.77 -5.17 7.26
CA GLN A 37 17.09 -4.28 8.20
C GLN A 37 15.57 -4.35 8.04
N TRP A 38 15.10 -4.45 6.79
CA TRP A 38 13.67 -4.61 6.49
C TRP A 38 13.08 -5.84 7.19
N ARG A 39 13.73 -6.98 7.12
CA ARG A 39 13.28 -8.22 7.76
C ARG A 39 13.25 -8.16 9.29
N GLU A 40 14.01 -7.25 9.88
CA GLU A 40 14.04 -7.00 11.33
C GLU A 40 13.06 -5.89 11.76
N SER A 41 12.32 -5.27 10.80
CA SER A 41 11.38 -4.18 11.04
C SER A 41 9.93 -4.66 11.03
N ASP A 42 9.05 -3.85 11.60
CA ASP A 42 7.61 -4.00 11.47
C ASP A 42 7.14 -3.16 10.27
N PRO A 43 6.87 -3.77 9.10
CA PRO A 43 6.51 -3.03 7.91
C PRO A 43 5.11 -2.42 8.02
N LEU A 44 4.95 -1.21 7.49
CA LEU A 44 3.65 -0.61 7.29
C LEU A 44 2.93 -1.32 6.14
N ILE A 45 1.81 -1.97 6.42
CA ILE A 45 1.02 -2.69 5.42
C ILE A 45 -0.17 -1.83 5.00
N ILE A 46 -0.14 -1.33 3.78
CA ILE A 46 -1.25 -0.57 3.19
C ILE A 46 -2.22 -1.53 2.52
N GLU A 47 -3.50 -1.50 2.92
CA GLU A 47 -4.55 -2.35 2.34
C GLU A 47 -5.54 -1.59 1.45
N ALA A 48 -5.68 -0.29 1.66
CA ALA A 48 -6.64 0.53 0.93
C ALA A 48 -6.13 1.96 0.73
N ALA A 49 -6.79 2.67 -0.17
CA ALA A 49 -6.54 4.09 -0.39
C ALA A 49 -7.78 4.77 -0.96
N ALA A 50 -7.92 6.08 -0.73
CA ALA A 50 -8.98 6.89 -1.31
C ALA A 50 -8.56 8.37 -1.37
N GLY A 51 -8.73 9.01 -2.53
CA GLY A 51 -8.30 10.39 -2.73
C GLY A 51 -6.80 10.55 -2.49
N PHE A 52 -6.40 11.27 -1.46
CA PHE A 52 -5.00 11.51 -1.11
C PHE A 52 -4.51 10.71 0.09
N GLU A 53 -5.30 9.78 0.58
CA GLU A 53 -5.01 9.03 1.80
C GLU A 53 -4.75 7.56 1.52
N LEU A 54 -3.75 7.02 2.22
CA LEU A 54 -3.47 5.60 2.34
C LEU A 54 -4.06 5.10 3.67
N ILE A 55 -4.52 3.87 3.68
CA ILE A 55 -5.12 3.23 4.86
C ILE A 55 -4.39 1.93 5.12
N ASP A 56 -3.83 1.78 6.32
CA ASP A 56 -3.14 0.54 6.69
C ASP A 56 -4.11 -0.52 7.23
N THR A 57 -3.59 -1.71 7.46
CA THR A 57 -4.34 -2.85 7.98
C THR A 57 -4.84 -2.68 9.41
N GLU A 58 -4.37 -1.67 10.14
CA GLU A 58 -4.85 -1.28 11.46
C GLU A 58 -5.90 -0.14 11.41
N GLY A 59 -6.24 0.34 10.18
CA GLY A 59 -7.20 1.42 9.96
C GLY A 59 -6.63 2.83 10.14
N ASN A 60 -5.32 2.97 10.31
CA ASN A 60 -4.70 4.29 10.37
C ASN A 60 -4.64 4.92 8.97
N ARG A 61 -4.76 6.23 8.93
CA ARG A 61 -4.79 7.01 7.68
C ARG A 61 -3.54 7.88 7.55
N TYR A 62 -2.95 7.89 6.37
CA TYR A 62 -1.73 8.62 6.05
C TYR A 62 -1.93 9.46 4.80
N LEU A 63 -1.42 10.69 4.80
CA LEU A 63 -1.40 11.52 3.59
C LEU A 63 -0.34 10.98 2.62
N ASP A 64 -0.74 10.67 1.40
CA ASP A 64 0.18 10.29 0.32
C ASP A 64 0.79 11.52 -0.35
N GLY A 65 1.75 12.13 0.32
CA GLY A 65 2.39 13.36 -0.12
C GLY A 65 3.38 13.23 -1.29
N VAL A 66 3.70 12.00 -1.69
CA VAL A 66 4.63 11.71 -2.80
C VAL A 66 3.94 11.01 -3.98
N SER A 67 2.60 10.98 -4.01
CA SER A 67 1.82 10.36 -5.08
C SER A 67 2.22 8.90 -5.36
N SER A 68 2.43 8.11 -4.31
CA SER A 68 2.90 6.72 -4.37
C SER A 68 4.12 6.56 -5.29
N LEU A 69 5.15 7.36 -5.04
CA LEU A 69 6.37 7.48 -5.85
C LEU A 69 6.08 8.03 -7.26
N TRP A 70 5.43 9.21 -7.30
CA TRP A 70 5.19 10.04 -8.50
C TRP A 70 4.22 9.45 -9.53
N CYS A 71 3.54 8.37 -9.20
CA CYS A 71 2.69 7.65 -10.16
C CYS A 71 1.21 8.04 -10.08
N ASN A 72 0.74 8.52 -8.94
CA ASN A 72 -0.68 8.73 -8.69
C ASN A 72 -1.09 10.20 -8.90
N VAL A 73 -1.41 10.57 -10.14
CA VAL A 73 -1.70 11.95 -10.52
C VAL A 73 -3.14 12.38 -10.17
N HIS A 74 -4.10 11.44 -10.24
CA HIS A 74 -5.54 11.73 -10.11
C HIS A 74 -6.13 11.36 -8.75
N GLY A 75 -5.29 11.00 -7.79
CA GLY A 75 -5.74 10.44 -6.53
C GLY A 75 -6.02 8.94 -6.61
N HIS A 76 -6.15 8.33 -5.44
CA HIS A 76 -6.46 6.90 -5.32
C HIS A 76 -7.94 6.64 -5.59
N ARG A 77 -8.24 5.54 -6.27
CA ARG A 77 -9.61 5.09 -6.56
C ARG A 77 -10.39 6.06 -7.45
N ASP A 78 -9.74 6.65 -8.44
CA ASP A 78 -10.45 7.36 -9.51
C ASP A 78 -11.38 6.38 -10.26
N ALA A 79 -12.66 6.71 -10.31
CA ALA A 79 -13.69 5.79 -10.81
C ALA A 79 -13.52 5.44 -12.28
N ASP A 80 -13.11 6.40 -13.11
CA ASP A 80 -12.94 6.21 -14.55
C ASP A 80 -11.70 5.38 -14.84
N LEU A 81 -10.60 5.64 -14.14
CA LEU A 81 -9.37 4.85 -14.27
C LEU A 81 -9.56 3.42 -13.76
N ASP A 82 -10.19 3.25 -12.60
CA ASP A 82 -10.53 1.92 -12.06
C ASP A 82 -11.41 1.12 -13.02
N ALA A 83 -12.41 1.75 -13.65
CA ALA A 83 -13.28 1.11 -14.62
C ALA A 83 -12.51 0.69 -15.88
N ALA A 84 -11.62 1.55 -16.39
CA ALA A 84 -10.80 1.23 -17.55
C ALA A 84 -9.90 0.01 -17.30
N VAL A 85 -9.27 -0.07 -16.11
CA VAL A 85 -8.45 -1.22 -15.73
C VAL A 85 -9.29 -2.49 -15.63
N ARG A 86 -10.44 -2.47 -14.97
CA ARG A 86 -11.34 -3.64 -14.89
C ARG A 86 -11.79 -4.13 -16.24
N ASN A 87 -12.20 -3.23 -17.12
CA ASN A 87 -12.61 -3.57 -18.48
C ASN A 87 -11.49 -4.22 -19.30
N GLN A 88 -10.25 -3.78 -19.09
CA GLN A 88 -9.10 -4.37 -19.77
C GLN A 88 -8.72 -5.74 -19.19
N LEU A 89 -8.88 -5.94 -17.88
CA LEU A 89 -8.61 -7.23 -17.24
C LEU A 89 -9.53 -8.35 -17.77
N ASP A 90 -10.76 -8.03 -18.17
CA ASP A 90 -11.69 -8.98 -18.81
C ASP A 90 -11.20 -9.50 -20.17
N LYS A 91 -10.21 -8.85 -20.78
CA LYS A 91 -9.62 -9.20 -22.07
C LYS A 91 -8.24 -9.81 -21.91
N VAL A 92 -7.31 -9.07 -21.30
CA VAL A 92 -5.94 -9.50 -21.06
C VAL A 92 -5.28 -8.57 -20.04
N ALA A 93 -4.62 -9.13 -19.04
CA ALA A 93 -3.92 -8.38 -18.02
C ALA A 93 -2.57 -7.85 -18.50
N HIS A 94 -1.84 -8.67 -19.25
CA HIS A 94 -0.50 -8.34 -19.74
C HIS A 94 -0.16 -9.12 -21.00
N THR A 95 0.60 -8.49 -21.88
CA THR A 95 1.29 -9.14 -23.03
C THR A 95 2.62 -8.44 -23.26
N THR A 96 3.52 -9.11 -23.97
CA THR A 96 4.79 -8.48 -24.38
C THR A 96 4.55 -7.33 -25.36
N MET A 97 5.43 -6.36 -25.33
CA MET A 97 5.52 -5.27 -26.31
C MET A 97 6.62 -5.51 -27.36
N LEU A 98 7.24 -6.69 -27.35
CA LEU A 98 8.26 -7.13 -28.30
C LEU A 98 7.64 -7.94 -29.44
#